data_5433c4737e968ee704eaef39ed635eb9
#
_entry.id   5433c4737e968ee704eaef39ed635eb9
#
_cell.length_a   1.000
_cell.length_b   1.000
_cell.length_c   1.000
_cell.angle_alpha   90.00
_cell.angle_beta   90.00
_cell.angle_gamma   90.00
#
_symmetry.space_group_name_H-M   'P 1'
#
loop_
_entity.id
_entity.type
_entity.pdbx_description
1 polymer ?
#
loop_
_entity_poly.entity_id
_entity_poly.type
_entity_poly.pdbx_seq_one_letter_code
_entity_poly.pdbx_strand_id
1 'polypeptide(L)'
;MTMARDLLVKNATIVDVITHSTYGGWFTVRDGSLAEVESGAPSAASESSASAVVDLGGAYVQPGMLDIHMHIESSLVTPRRFAAAALPHGTTTILQDPHEVANVLGGPGVRWMLEASRGLPQRVYTAVSSCVPATSAEIETPNASISPAEVTELAREPEVIALGEMMDFHGLIDGDEHLAAMLRAGMEAGLTLEGHVPSLTGPDLSRYIAYGIRSDHTLMTPAKLLEQLRKGMWVMIQEKSVTPAVVSTIMGLPDRSRVLLVTDDVMPNRLLGGHLDRIVRRAIDTGWDPIDALAAATVRPATYLGLHTLGTITPGAKADFVVTQALASYPPTQVYVGGRLVARAGALTVDSIPAPEPAPIAGLVEEFDANAFDAADFKFGAHAGGVGDAVSGSPAGGQAERLNVRARVIEANDENSFTTLAERDVTLEDGVPVDPGLVLATVIPRAAARPGAAPYQPVMVLIDGLGLTTGAYATTFAHDSHNIFVTGRQPATMATALTAVLEAGGGMAFAPDAPAAEPRGQVSLLRLPLAGLLSDEPVATVAADFDTIEASLRHAGMQARNPVLLLTLLPLSVSPDFKVSDKGIVDVQGRRVLTPVAA
;
A
#
# COMPACT_ATOMS: atom_id res chain seq x y z
N MET A 1 7.69 -27.32 20.48
CA MET A 1 7.89 -27.46 19.02
C MET A 1 7.55 -28.88 18.64
N THR A 2 6.42 -29.10 17.99
CA THR A 2 6.09 -30.42 17.43
C THR A 2 6.96 -30.59 16.20
N MET A 3 7.86 -31.58 16.21
CA MET A 3 8.72 -31.88 15.05
C MET A 3 7.85 -32.05 13.81
N ALA A 4 8.24 -31.40 12.71
CA ALA A 4 7.56 -31.59 11.42
C ALA A 4 7.60 -33.09 11.07
N ARG A 5 6.43 -33.68 10.84
CA ARG A 5 6.32 -35.09 10.44
C ARG A 5 6.87 -35.20 9.02
N ASP A 6 7.70 -36.19 8.75
CA ASP A 6 8.11 -36.53 7.39
C ASP A 6 6.86 -36.75 6.53
N LEU A 7 6.75 -35.99 5.45
CA LEU A 7 5.63 -36.05 4.50
C LEU A 7 6.15 -36.57 3.15
N LEU A 8 5.44 -37.51 2.57
CA LEU A 8 5.61 -37.91 1.18
C LEU A 8 4.38 -37.49 0.37
N VAL A 9 4.59 -36.73 -0.71
CA VAL A 9 3.55 -36.34 -1.66
C VAL A 9 3.79 -37.13 -2.96
N LYS A 10 2.73 -37.83 -3.43
CA LYS A 10 2.81 -38.67 -4.65
C LYS A 10 1.70 -38.35 -5.64
N ASN A 11 1.84 -38.89 -6.84
CA ASN A 11 0.91 -38.68 -7.97
C ASN A 11 0.66 -37.18 -8.21
N ALA A 12 1.74 -36.37 -8.15
CA ALA A 12 1.70 -34.95 -8.40
C ALA A 12 2.08 -34.64 -9.86
N THR A 13 1.43 -33.66 -10.48
CA THR A 13 1.96 -32.97 -11.65
C THR A 13 2.79 -31.78 -11.17
N ILE A 14 4.10 -31.95 -11.14
CA ILE A 14 5.05 -30.94 -10.64
C ILE A 14 5.26 -29.87 -11.69
N VAL A 15 5.10 -28.59 -11.32
CA VAL A 15 5.40 -27.45 -12.17
C VAL A 15 6.84 -27.01 -11.92
N ASP A 16 7.68 -27.18 -12.91
CA ASP A 16 9.07 -26.74 -12.91
C ASP A 16 9.16 -25.34 -13.54
N VAL A 17 9.25 -24.33 -12.67
CA VAL A 17 9.39 -22.92 -13.05
C VAL A 17 10.79 -22.55 -13.56
N ILE A 18 11.78 -23.47 -13.44
CA ILE A 18 13.14 -23.27 -13.91
C ILE A 18 13.24 -23.68 -15.38
N THR A 19 12.77 -24.89 -15.69
CA THR A 19 12.83 -25.43 -17.07
C THR A 19 11.58 -25.11 -17.89
N HIS A 20 10.60 -24.42 -17.31
CA HIS A 20 9.31 -24.09 -17.92
C HIS A 20 8.55 -25.31 -18.41
N SER A 21 8.48 -26.35 -17.58
CA SER A 21 7.86 -27.63 -17.94
C SER A 21 7.00 -28.19 -16.80
N THR A 22 6.26 -29.25 -17.09
CA THR A 22 5.54 -30.04 -16.09
C THR A 22 5.86 -31.53 -16.25
N TYR A 23 5.90 -32.26 -15.13
CA TYR A 23 6.11 -33.71 -15.16
C TYR A 23 5.37 -34.39 -14.00
N GLY A 24 4.98 -35.66 -14.21
CA GLY A 24 4.45 -36.50 -13.16
C GLY A 24 5.54 -36.93 -12.19
N GLY A 25 5.33 -36.75 -10.89
CA GLY A 25 6.38 -37.02 -9.90
C GLY A 25 5.88 -37.13 -8.47
N TRP A 26 6.83 -37.19 -7.58
CA TRP A 26 6.64 -37.24 -6.12
C TRP A 26 7.80 -36.52 -5.41
N PHE A 27 7.59 -36.16 -4.15
CA PHE A 27 8.64 -35.58 -3.31
C PHE A 27 8.43 -35.90 -1.85
N THR A 28 9.51 -35.77 -1.05
CA THR A 28 9.48 -35.88 0.41
C THR A 28 9.83 -34.57 1.08
N VAL A 29 9.25 -34.35 2.27
CA VAL A 29 9.55 -33.20 3.13
C VAL A 29 10.20 -33.68 4.43
N ARG A 30 11.33 -33.08 4.79
CA ARG A 30 12.01 -33.25 6.07
C ARG A 30 12.39 -31.91 6.66
N ASP A 31 12.12 -31.70 7.92
CA ASP A 31 12.45 -30.45 8.64
C ASP A 31 12.03 -29.18 7.88
N GLY A 32 10.84 -29.22 7.29
CA GLY A 32 10.26 -28.09 6.55
C GLY A 32 10.90 -27.80 5.19
N SER A 33 11.77 -28.70 4.69
CA SER A 33 12.42 -28.57 3.37
C SER A 33 12.15 -29.80 2.50
N LEU A 34 12.17 -29.61 1.19
CA LEU A 34 12.08 -30.70 0.20
C LEU A 34 13.38 -31.51 0.26
N ALA A 35 13.27 -32.82 0.52
CA ALA A 35 14.46 -33.69 0.64
C ALA A 35 14.73 -34.44 -0.66
N GLU A 36 13.70 -35.01 -1.26
CA GLU A 36 13.76 -35.72 -2.53
C GLU A 36 12.68 -35.14 -3.44
N VAL A 37 12.96 -34.96 -4.73
CA VAL A 37 12.01 -34.54 -5.75
C VAL A 37 12.30 -35.34 -7.01
N GLU A 38 11.40 -36.26 -7.36
CA GLU A 38 11.66 -37.28 -8.36
C GLU A 38 10.51 -37.41 -9.37
N SER A 39 10.83 -37.85 -10.58
CA SER A 39 9.83 -38.21 -11.58
C SER A 39 9.28 -39.62 -11.36
N GLY A 40 8.07 -39.88 -11.86
CA GLY A 40 7.42 -41.19 -11.78
C GLY A 40 6.78 -41.46 -10.41
N ALA A 41 6.84 -42.69 -9.93
CA ALA A 41 6.22 -43.11 -8.68
C ALA A 41 7.27 -43.44 -7.60
N PRO A 42 6.99 -43.16 -6.32
CA PRO A 42 7.86 -43.53 -5.21
C PRO A 42 7.94 -45.04 -5.06
N SER A 43 9.05 -45.54 -4.50
CA SER A 43 9.16 -46.94 -4.12
C SER A 43 8.30 -47.26 -2.91
N ALA A 44 7.89 -48.55 -2.76
CA ALA A 44 7.17 -49.00 -1.57
C ALA A 44 7.97 -48.74 -0.28
N ALA A 45 9.32 -48.79 -0.33
CA ALA A 45 10.18 -48.45 0.78
C ALA A 45 10.11 -46.96 1.13
N SER A 46 10.10 -46.08 0.16
CA SER A 46 9.95 -44.64 0.39
C SER A 46 8.59 -44.32 1.02
N GLU A 47 7.52 -44.92 0.53
CA GLU A 47 6.17 -44.75 1.10
C GLU A 47 6.08 -45.24 2.54
N SER A 48 6.63 -46.42 2.83
CA SER A 48 6.58 -47.01 4.16
C SER A 48 7.48 -46.31 5.19
N SER A 49 8.46 -45.53 4.76
CA SER A 49 9.35 -44.75 5.62
C SER A 49 8.82 -43.37 5.98
N ALA A 50 7.79 -42.87 5.26
CA ALA A 50 7.21 -41.57 5.52
C ALA A 50 6.19 -41.65 6.68
N SER A 51 6.17 -40.63 7.54
CA SER A 51 5.21 -40.53 8.64
C SER A 51 3.78 -40.20 8.15
N ALA A 52 3.69 -39.54 7.00
CA ALA A 52 2.42 -39.24 6.32
C ALA A 52 2.59 -39.31 4.80
N VAL A 53 1.58 -39.84 4.12
CA VAL A 53 1.55 -39.91 2.64
C VAL A 53 0.32 -39.17 2.14
N VAL A 54 0.52 -38.24 1.20
CA VAL A 54 -0.53 -37.52 0.51
C VAL A 54 -0.52 -37.93 -0.96
N ASP A 55 -1.63 -38.48 -1.43
CA ASP A 55 -1.85 -38.80 -2.84
C ASP A 55 -2.67 -37.68 -3.50
N LEU A 56 -2.09 -37.01 -4.49
CA LEU A 56 -2.71 -35.88 -5.15
C LEU A 56 -3.53 -36.25 -6.40
N GLY A 57 -3.49 -37.52 -6.82
CA GLY A 57 -4.33 -38.01 -7.94
C GLY A 57 -4.11 -37.28 -9.27
N GLY A 58 -2.92 -36.75 -9.51
CA GLY A 58 -2.56 -35.99 -10.72
C GLY A 58 -2.73 -34.47 -10.61
N ALA A 59 -3.16 -33.94 -9.47
CA ALA A 59 -3.25 -32.49 -9.26
C ALA A 59 -1.89 -31.81 -9.39
N TYR A 60 -1.91 -30.52 -9.76
CA TYR A 60 -0.70 -29.73 -9.97
C TYR A 60 -0.11 -29.26 -8.63
N VAL A 61 1.20 -29.38 -8.51
CA VAL A 61 1.98 -28.78 -7.42
C VAL A 61 2.84 -27.67 -7.98
N GLN A 62 2.70 -26.48 -7.41
CA GLN A 62 3.41 -25.27 -7.80
C GLN A 62 4.12 -24.69 -6.57
N PRO A 63 5.25 -23.97 -6.72
CA PRO A 63 5.84 -23.25 -5.61
C PRO A 63 4.83 -22.25 -5.03
N GLY A 64 4.90 -22.02 -3.71
CA GLY A 64 4.17 -20.92 -3.09
C GLY A 64 4.64 -19.57 -3.63
N MET A 65 3.71 -18.64 -3.82
CA MET A 65 4.02 -17.32 -4.38
C MET A 65 4.75 -16.44 -3.37
N LEU A 66 5.64 -15.61 -3.90
CA LEU A 66 6.39 -14.59 -3.17
C LEU A 66 5.99 -13.21 -3.68
N ASP A 67 5.38 -12.41 -2.82
CA ASP A 67 5.14 -11.00 -3.08
C ASP A 67 6.22 -10.17 -2.41
N ILE A 68 7.05 -9.53 -3.21
CA ILE A 68 8.26 -8.87 -2.72
C ILE A 68 8.19 -7.35 -2.76
N HIS A 69 7.02 -6.81 -3.02
CA HIS A 69 6.74 -5.38 -2.88
C HIS A 69 5.28 -5.18 -2.56
N MET A 70 5.00 -4.90 -1.29
CA MET A 70 3.64 -4.68 -0.82
C MET A 70 3.62 -4.00 0.57
N HIS A 71 2.47 -3.40 0.90
CA HIS A 71 2.21 -2.75 2.17
C HIS A 71 1.04 -3.46 2.85
N ILE A 72 1.32 -4.14 3.99
CA ILE A 72 0.25 -4.79 4.77
C ILE A 72 -0.81 -3.75 5.15
N GLU A 73 -0.38 -2.55 5.47
CA GLU A 73 -1.21 -1.45 5.97
C GLU A 73 -2.28 -1.02 4.97
N SER A 74 -2.03 -1.12 3.67
CA SER A 74 -3.03 -0.82 2.64
C SER A 74 -4.25 -1.73 2.71
N SER A 75 -4.09 -2.91 3.33
CA SER A 75 -5.22 -3.79 3.66
C SER A 75 -6.00 -3.38 4.92
N LEU A 76 -5.55 -2.33 5.61
CA LEU A 76 -6.12 -1.74 6.82
C LEU A 76 -6.21 -2.72 8.01
N VAL A 77 -5.45 -3.82 7.99
CA VAL A 77 -5.44 -4.82 9.05
C VAL A 77 -4.04 -5.18 9.52
N THR A 78 -3.97 -5.79 10.71
CA THR A 78 -2.69 -6.27 11.27
C THR A 78 -2.07 -7.40 10.44
N PRO A 79 -0.74 -7.65 10.55
CA PRO A 79 -0.05 -8.73 9.83
C PRO A 79 -0.72 -10.10 10.00
N ARG A 80 -1.25 -10.40 11.19
CA ARG A 80 -1.97 -11.65 11.47
C ARG A 80 -3.24 -11.77 10.61
N ARG A 81 -4.01 -10.69 10.52
CA ARG A 81 -5.26 -10.65 9.74
C ARG A 81 -4.99 -10.68 8.25
N PHE A 82 -3.93 -9.99 7.82
CA PHE A 82 -3.46 -10.06 6.44
C PHE A 82 -3.05 -11.49 6.05
N ALA A 83 -2.20 -12.14 6.85
CA ALA A 83 -1.77 -13.52 6.58
C ALA A 83 -2.96 -14.48 6.51
N ALA A 84 -3.98 -14.26 7.37
CA ALA A 84 -5.21 -15.07 7.35
C ALA A 84 -5.97 -14.97 6.03
N ALA A 85 -5.93 -13.82 5.37
CA ALA A 85 -6.58 -13.61 4.07
C ALA A 85 -5.69 -14.02 2.88
N ALA A 86 -4.38 -13.74 2.92
CA ALA A 86 -3.48 -13.96 1.80
C ALA A 86 -3.05 -15.44 1.62
N LEU A 87 -2.83 -16.17 2.73
CA LEU A 87 -2.40 -17.57 2.68
C LEU A 87 -3.34 -18.49 1.90
N PRO A 88 -4.69 -18.43 2.06
CA PRO A 88 -5.61 -19.26 1.28
C PRO A 88 -5.50 -19.05 -0.23
N HIS A 89 -4.95 -17.92 -0.67
CA HIS A 89 -4.70 -17.59 -2.06
C HIS A 89 -3.30 -18.01 -2.55
N GLY A 90 -2.48 -18.61 -1.67
CA GLY A 90 -1.20 -19.21 -2.04
C GLY A 90 0.01 -18.26 -1.99
N THR A 91 -0.13 -17.05 -1.43
CA THR A 91 1.01 -16.18 -1.15
C THR A 91 1.65 -16.61 0.16
N THR A 92 2.72 -17.41 0.07
CA THR A 92 3.37 -18.03 1.23
C THR A 92 4.49 -17.18 1.81
N THR A 93 5.02 -16.25 1.02
CA THR A 93 6.11 -15.34 1.43
C THR A 93 5.79 -13.92 0.98
N ILE A 94 6.12 -12.94 1.82
CA ILE A 94 6.03 -11.52 1.48
C ILE A 94 7.28 -10.77 1.95
N LEU A 95 7.61 -9.68 1.25
CA LEU A 95 8.45 -8.59 1.74
C LEU A 95 7.52 -7.38 1.94
N GLN A 96 7.24 -7.04 3.21
CA GLN A 96 6.50 -5.82 3.54
C GLN A 96 7.44 -4.62 3.61
N ASP A 97 7.00 -3.47 3.11
CA ASP A 97 7.58 -2.17 3.44
C ASP A 97 6.57 -1.41 4.33
N PRO A 98 6.78 -1.39 5.66
CA PRO A 98 5.80 -0.83 6.59
C PRO A 98 5.93 0.69 6.72
N HIS A 99 6.02 1.42 5.60
CA HIS A 99 6.27 2.87 5.61
C HIS A 99 5.08 3.68 6.13
N GLU A 100 3.86 3.14 6.04
CA GLU A 100 2.66 3.80 6.56
C GLU A 100 2.74 3.92 8.09
N VAL A 101 2.93 2.79 8.79
CA VAL A 101 3.12 2.79 10.24
C VAL A 101 4.40 3.53 10.63
N ALA A 102 5.45 3.43 9.81
CA ALA A 102 6.71 4.13 10.03
C ALA A 102 6.55 5.66 9.92
N ASN A 103 5.73 6.18 9.01
CA ASN A 103 5.45 7.61 8.91
C ASN A 103 4.71 8.18 10.14
N VAL A 104 3.99 7.32 10.88
CA VAL A 104 3.33 7.71 12.13
C VAL A 104 4.22 7.51 13.36
N LEU A 105 4.97 6.39 13.43
CA LEU A 105 5.65 5.90 14.64
C LEU A 105 7.18 5.76 14.50
N GLY A 106 7.76 6.03 13.33
CA GLY A 106 9.20 5.90 13.08
C GLY A 106 9.72 4.46 13.14
N GLY A 107 10.99 4.32 13.51
CA GLY A 107 11.64 3.03 13.71
C GLY A 107 10.91 2.08 14.68
N PRO A 108 10.34 2.54 15.81
CA PRO A 108 9.47 1.74 16.66
C PRO A 108 8.27 1.12 15.91
N GLY A 109 7.68 1.83 14.95
CA GLY A 109 6.59 1.31 14.11
C GLY A 109 7.04 0.15 13.21
N VAL A 110 8.18 0.31 12.55
CA VAL A 110 8.80 -0.78 11.74
C VAL A 110 9.06 -2.01 12.62
N ARG A 111 9.60 -1.82 13.81
CA ARG A 111 9.88 -2.91 14.76
C ARG A 111 8.60 -3.60 15.23
N TRP A 112 7.54 -2.82 15.48
CA TRP A 112 6.23 -3.38 15.86
C TRP A 112 5.64 -4.25 14.74
N MET A 113 5.67 -3.80 13.48
CA MET A 113 5.21 -4.57 12.33
C MET A 113 6.03 -5.85 12.13
N LEU A 114 7.34 -5.78 12.32
CA LEU A 114 8.24 -6.94 12.31
C LEU A 114 7.86 -7.97 13.38
N GLU A 115 7.68 -7.53 14.63
CA GLU A 115 7.31 -8.40 15.75
C GLU A 115 5.91 -9.00 15.57
N ALA A 116 4.95 -8.22 15.06
CA ALA A 116 3.59 -8.67 14.74
C ALA A 116 3.57 -9.74 13.64
N SER A 117 4.62 -9.81 12.83
CA SER A 117 4.78 -10.78 11.74
C SER A 117 5.49 -12.06 12.18
N ARG A 118 6.20 -12.06 13.31
CA ARG A 118 6.95 -13.21 13.80
C ARG A 118 6.04 -14.36 14.23
N GLY A 119 6.44 -15.58 13.84
CA GLY A 119 5.69 -16.80 14.19
C GLY A 119 4.43 -17.04 13.34
N LEU A 120 4.08 -16.15 12.42
CA LEU A 120 3.04 -16.43 11.45
C LEU A 120 3.45 -17.61 10.55
N PRO A 121 2.50 -18.40 10.06
CA PRO A 121 2.81 -19.45 9.09
C PRO A 121 3.28 -18.85 7.75
N GLN A 122 2.83 -17.66 7.36
CA GLN A 122 3.37 -16.91 6.23
C GLN A 122 4.79 -16.43 6.55
N ARG A 123 5.72 -16.57 5.62
CA ARG A 123 7.07 -16.00 5.77
C ARG A 123 7.00 -14.52 5.48
N VAL A 124 7.33 -13.71 6.46
CA VAL A 124 7.33 -12.25 6.33
C VAL A 124 8.76 -11.75 6.49
N TYR A 125 9.26 -11.14 5.42
CA TYR A 125 10.46 -10.30 5.45
C TYR A 125 10.03 -8.84 5.51
N THR A 126 10.93 -7.98 5.97
CA THR A 126 10.63 -6.56 6.19
C THR A 126 11.69 -5.71 5.51
N ALA A 127 11.26 -4.65 4.83
CA ALA A 127 12.11 -3.56 4.42
C ALA A 127 12.15 -2.49 5.52
N VAL A 128 13.29 -1.84 5.71
CA VAL A 128 13.34 -0.59 6.46
C VAL A 128 12.88 0.54 5.54
N SER A 129 11.85 1.26 5.92
CA SER A 129 11.30 2.32 5.08
C SER A 129 12.30 3.45 4.88
N SER A 130 12.53 3.87 3.64
CA SER A 130 13.45 4.93 3.27
C SER A 130 12.78 6.30 3.11
N CYS A 131 11.45 6.32 3.04
CA CYS A 131 10.61 7.48 2.77
C CYS A 131 9.87 7.97 4.05
N VAL A 132 10.59 8.11 5.16
CA VAL A 132 10.03 8.57 6.44
C VAL A 132 10.83 9.77 6.97
N PRO A 133 10.34 11.00 6.73
CA PRO A 133 9.15 11.36 5.92
C PRO A 133 9.36 11.16 4.42
N ALA A 134 8.25 11.13 3.66
CA ALA A 134 8.29 10.97 2.21
C ALA A 134 8.98 12.14 1.50
N THR A 135 8.85 13.34 2.06
CA THR A 135 9.48 14.59 1.61
C THR A 135 10.07 15.37 2.77
N SER A 136 10.44 16.64 2.54
CA SER A 136 11.03 17.49 3.58
C SER A 136 9.98 18.16 4.47
N ALA A 137 10.43 18.59 5.67
CA ALA A 137 9.60 19.35 6.60
C ALA A 137 9.16 20.73 6.06
N GLU A 138 9.73 21.23 4.96
CA GLU A 138 9.23 22.43 4.28
C GLU A 138 7.94 22.15 3.48
N ILE A 139 7.75 20.93 3.01
CA ILE A 139 6.60 20.52 2.16
C ILE A 139 5.42 20.07 3.00
N GLU A 140 5.65 19.28 4.05
CA GLU A 140 4.63 18.73 4.92
C GLU A 140 5.16 18.56 6.35
N THR A 141 4.25 18.52 7.33
CA THR A 141 4.64 18.27 8.72
C THR A 141 4.78 16.78 8.96
N PRO A 142 5.99 16.24 9.22
CA PRO A 142 6.18 14.82 9.49
C PRO A 142 5.69 14.45 10.90
N ASN A 143 5.13 13.25 11.08
CA ASN A 143 4.85 12.71 12.40
C ASN A 143 6.05 11.97 12.99
N ALA A 144 6.89 11.39 12.13
CA ALA A 144 8.10 10.66 12.50
C ALA A 144 9.19 10.81 11.45
N SER A 145 10.37 10.28 11.75
CA SER A 145 11.49 10.17 10.81
C SER A 145 12.29 8.90 11.08
N ILE A 146 12.98 8.40 10.06
CA ILE A 146 13.97 7.33 10.17
C ILE A 146 15.33 7.89 9.75
N SER A 147 16.35 7.65 10.57
CA SER A 147 17.72 8.06 10.32
C SER A 147 18.57 6.94 9.71
N PRO A 148 19.71 7.24 9.06
CA PRO A 148 20.66 6.23 8.60
C PRO A 148 21.17 5.30 9.72
N ALA A 149 21.25 5.79 10.96
CA ALA A 149 21.64 4.99 12.12
C ALA A 149 20.55 3.96 12.47
N GLU A 150 19.28 4.34 12.39
CA GLU A 150 18.15 3.42 12.61
C GLU A 150 18.05 2.38 11.50
N VAL A 151 18.36 2.71 10.23
CA VAL A 151 18.52 1.71 9.16
C VAL A 151 19.55 0.66 9.54
N THR A 152 20.73 1.09 9.99
CA THR A 152 21.79 0.16 10.42
C THR A 152 21.38 -0.68 11.64
N GLU A 153 20.61 -0.12 12.55
CA GLU A 153 20.10 -0.85 13.72
C GLU A 153 19.06 -1.90 13.34
N LEU A 154 18.05 -1.51 12.57
CA LEU A 154 16.96 -2.40 12.13
C LEU A 154 17.48 -3.51 11.21
N ALA A 155 18.49 -3.24 10.39
CA ALA A 155 19.13 -4.24 9.53
C ALA A 155 19.84 -5.38 10.27
N ARG A 156 19.96 -5.31 11.61
CA ARG A 156 20.48 -6.43 12.43
C ARG A 156 19.45 -7.53 12.65
N GLU A 157 18.17 -7.23 12.43
CA GLU A 157 17.11 -8.22 12.52
C GLU A 157 17.18 -9.15 11.30
N PRO A 158 17.16 -10.47 11.48
CA PRO A 158 17.37 -11.41 10.37
C PRO A 158 16.28 -11.41 9.31
N GLU A 159 15.09 -10.92 9.64
CA GLU A 159 13.98 -10.77 8.72
C GLU A 159 14.05 -9.46 7.92
N VAL A 160 14.92 -8.52 8.29
CA VAL A 160 15.14 -7.25 7.56
C VAL A 160 16.16 -7.49 6.45
N ILE A 161 15.71 -7.45 5.20
CA ILE A 161 16.53 -7.82 4.03
C ILE A 161 16.55 -6.77 2.92
N ALA A 162 15.78 -5.69 3.08
CA ALA A 162 15.71 -4.61 2.11
C ALA A 162 15.65 -3.24 2.80
N LEU A 163 16.08 -2.22 2.07
CA LEU A 163 15.71 -0.83 2.31
C LEU A 163 14.55 -0.51 1.37
N GLY A 164 13.43 -0.02 1.93
CA GLY A 164 12.19 0.25 1.23
C GLY A 164 12.32 1.28 0.11
N GLU A 165 11.27 1.43 -0.64
CA GLU A 165 11.24 2.27 -1.85
C GLU A 165 11.69 3.71 -1.62
N MET A 166 12.62 4.17 -2.46
CA MET A 166 13.14 5.54 -2.43
C MET A 166 12.22 6.45 -3.25
N MET A 167 11.22 7.04 -2.59
CA MET A 167 10.14 7.81 -3.21
C MET A 167 10.54 9.25 -3.55
N ASP A 168 11.40 9.91 -2.75
CA ASP A 168 11.92 11.25 -3.09
C ASP A 168 13.06 11.16 -4.12
N PHE A 169 12.70 10.63 -5.31
CA PHE A 169 13.65 10.47 -6.40
C PHE A 169 14.18 11.82 -6.93
N HIS A 170 13.39 12.89 -6.85
CA HIS A 170 13.84 14.24 -7.21
C HIS A 170 14.90 14.73 -6.22
N GLY A 171 14.65 14.63 -4.91
CA GLY A 171 15.64 14.99 -3.90
C GLY A 171 16.94 14.24 -4.07
N LEU A 172 16.86 12.94 -4.33
CA LEU A 172 18.04 12.11 -4.52
C LEU A 172 18.87 12.53 -5.73
N ILE A 173 18.26 12.76 -6.91
CA ILE A 173 19.01 13.18 -8.13
C ILE A 173 19.51 14.61 -8.05
N ASP A 174 18.90 15.45 -7.20
CA ASP A 174 19.36 16.82 -6.92
C ASP A 174 20.46 16.86 -5.85
N GLY A 175 20.82 15.70 -5.26
CA GLY A 175 21.96 15.55 -4.37
C GLY A 175 21.64 15.73 -2.89
N ASP A 176 20.45 15.36 -2.45
CA ASP A 176 20.09 15.34 -1.03
C ASP A 176 20.99 14.37 -0.24
N GLU A 177 21.79 14.94 0.66
CA GLU A 177 22.78 14.19 1.44
C GLU A 177 22.15 13.22 2.45
N HIS A 178 20.95 13.52 2.98
CA HIS A 178 20.25 12.63 3.90
C HIS A 178 19.79 11.36 3.16
N LEU A 179 19.13 11.52 2.00
CA LEU A 179 18.69 10.39 1.17
C LEU A 179 19.87 9.53 0.70
N ALA A 180 20.97 10.19 0.28
CA ALA A 180 22.20 9.48 -0.07
C ALA A 180 22.80 8.72 1.11
N ALA A 181 22.72 9.25 2.33
CA ALA A 181 23.20 8.59 3.54
C ALA A 181 22.31 7.40 3.93
N MET A 182 20.98 7.47 3.73
CA MET A 182 20.05 6.35 3.91
C MET A 182 20.44 5.17 3.00
N LEU A 183 20.66 5.43 1.70
CA LEU A 183 21.05 4.40 0.74
C LEU A 183 22.42 3.81 1.07
N ARG A 184 23.41 4.64 1.49
CA ARG A 184 24.72 4.13 1.95
C ARG A 184 24.57 3.20 3.15
N ALA A 185 23.78 3.57 4.16
CA ALA A 185 23.53 2.72 5.32
C ALA A 185 22.91 1.36 4.93
N GLY A 186 21.94 1.37 4.01
CA GLY A 186 21.35 0.15 3.46
C GLY A 186 22.36 -0.72 2.71
N MET A 187 23.20 -0.12 1.84
CA MET A 187 24.26 -0.85 1.12
C MET A 187 25.29 -1.46 2.06
N GLU A 188 25.75 -0.69 3.05
CA GLU A 188 26.75 -1.15 4.04
C GLU A 188 26.19 -2.28 4.92
N ALA A 189 24.89 -2.27 5.17
CA ALA A 189 24.19 -3.34 5.87
C ALA A 189 23.87 -4.57 4.98
N GLY A 190 24.15 -4.51 3.68
CA GLY A 190 23.88 -5.59 2.73
C GLY A 190 22.42 -5.73 2.31
N LEU A 191 21.59 -4.69 2.51
CA LEU A 191 20.19 -4.67 2.14
C LEU A 191 19.99 -4.53 0.62
N THR A 192 18.95 -5.14 0.09
CA THR A 192 18.45 -4.83 -1.25
C THR A 192 17.82 -3.43 -1.25
N LEU A 193 18.21 -2.56 -2.21
CA LEU A 193 17.66 -1.21 -2.29
C LEU A 193 16.49 -1.17 -3.26
N GLU A 194 15.28 -0.90 -2.74
CA GLU A 194 14.05 -0.80 -3.52
C GLU A 194 13.88 0.61 -4.12
N GLY A 195 13.21 0.68 -5.26
CA GLY A 195 13.00 1.93 -5.98
C GLY A 195 11.55 2.23 -6.29
N HIS A 196 11.30 3.52 -6.48
CA HIS A 196 10.04 4.12 -6.89
C HIS A 196 10.30 5.15 -7.98
N VAL A 197 9.91 4.84 -9.22
CA VAL A 197 10.30 5.65 -10.39
C VAL A 197 9.09 5.95 -11.28
N PRO A 198 8.15 6.81 -10.87
CA PRO A 198 6.95 7.08 -11.65
C PRO A 198 7.26 7.80 -12.98
N SER A 199 8.27 8.68 -13.02
CA SER A 199 8.45 9.62 -14.13
C SER A 199 9.89 9.77 -14.66
N LEU A 200 10.94 9.28 -13.95
CA LEU A 200 12.32 9.45 -14.42
C LEU A 200 12.61 8.63 -15.68
N THR A 201 13.28 9.27 -16.63
CA THR A 201 13.78 8.68 -17.87
C THR A 201 15.19 9.22 -18.21
N GLY A 202 15.83 8.69 -19.24
CA GLY A 202 17.10 9.22 -19.75
C GLY A 202 18.22 9.33 -18.71
N PRO A 203 18.95 10.46 -18.70
CA PRO A 203 20.06 10.67 -17.77
C PRO A 203 19.65 10.67 -16.29
N ASP A 204 18.44 11.16 -15.97
CA ASP A 204 17.95 11.25 -14.60
C ASP A 204 17.71 9.86 -14.00
N LEU A 205 17.10 8.96 -14.77
CA LEU A 205 16.98 7.57 -14.39
C LEU A 205 18.36 6.92 -14.18
N SER A 206 19.34 7.26 -15.01
CA SER A 206 20.71 6.73 -14.84
C SER A 206 21.37 7.26 -13.57
N ARG A 207 21.15 8.52 -13.19
CA ARG A 207 21.63 9.09 -11.93
C ARG A 207 21.00 8.38 -10.72
N TYR A 208 19.69 8.16 -10.75
CA TYR A 208 18.97 7.44 -9.70
C TYR A 208 19.51 6.02 -9.50
N ILE A 209 19.70 5.26 -10.58
CA ILE A 209 20.25 3.91 -10.55
C ILE A 209 21.69 3.88 -10.02
N ALA A 210 22.48 4.94 -10.27
CA ALA A 210 23.87 5.03 -9.81
C ALA A 210 24.01 5.01 -8.29
N TYR A 211 22.96 5.36 -7.54
CA TYR A 211 22.91 5.20 -6.08
C TYR A 211 22.74 3.76 -5.60
N GLY A 212 22.66 2.77 -6.49
CA GLY A 212 22.55 1.35 -6.13
C GLY A 212 21.16 0.78 -6.21
N ILE A 213 20.14 1.59 -6.43
CA ILE A 213 18.74 1.18 -6.57
C ILE A 213 18.58 0.35 -7.85
N ARG A 214 17.83 -0.78 -7.77
CA ARG A 214 17.74 -1.74 -8.89
C ARG A 214 16.33 -2.13 -9.28
N SER A 215 15.27 -1.62 -8.63
CA SER A 215 13.88 -2.00 -8.91
C SER A 215 13.00 -0.79 -9.21
N ASP A 216 11.85 -1.06 -9.84
CA ASP A 216 10.71 -0.15 -9.94
C ASP A 216 9.43 -0.96 -10.11
N HIS A 217 8.38 -0.57 -9.39
CA HIS A 217 7.05 -1.18 -9.42
C HIS A 217 5.96 -0.23 -9.93
N THR A 218 6.26 1.06 -10.12
CA THR A 218 5.26 2.08 -10.45
C THR A 218 4.64 1.83 -11.83
N LEU A 219 3.55 2.57 -12.16
CA LEU A 219 2.79 2.34 -13.40
C LEU A 219 3.69 2.14 -14.62
N MET A 220 3.53 0.99 -15.28
CA MET A 220 4.41 0.55 -16.34
C MET A 220 3.80 0.75 -17.72
N THR A 221 4.61 1.27 -18.64
CA THR A 221 4.34 1.32 -20.08
C THR A 221 5.40 0.51 -20.84
N PRO A 222 5.14 0.08 -22.10
CA PRO A 222 6.15 -0.62 -22.90
C PRO A 222 7.48 0.12 -23.04
N ALA A 223 7.44 1.43 -23.21
CA ALA A 223 8.65 2.25 -23.37
C ALA A 223 9.47 2.29 -22.06
N LYS A 224 8.82 2.54 -20.93
CA LYS A 224 9.43 2.56 -19.60
C LYS A 224 10.04 1.20 -19.24
N LEU A 225 9.29 0.11 -19.46
CA LEU A 225 9.76 -1.26 -19.25
C LEU A 225 11.06 -1.56 -20.00
N LEU A 226 11.10 -1.24 -21.29
CA LEU A 226 12.29 -1.49 -22.12
C LEU A 226 13.48 -0.61 -21.69
N GLU A 227 13.25 0.64 -21.33
CA GLU A 227 14.32 1.52 -20.86
C GLU A 227 14.92 1.02 -19.53
N GLN A 228 14.08 0.69 -18.55
CA GLN A 228 14.52 0.21 -17.25
C GLN A 228 15.27 -1.12 -17.36
N LEU A 229 14.77 -2.09 -18.13
CA LEU A 229 15.47 -3.35 -18.38
C LEU A 229 16.83 -3.14 -19.04
N ARG A 230 16.92 -2.25 -20.05
CA ARG A 230 18.20 -1.92 -20.71
C ARG A 230 19.21 -1.28 -19.76
N LYS A 231 18.74 -0.59 -18.75
CA LYS A 231 19.57 0.02 -17.68
C LYS A 231 19.85 -0.95 -16.52
N GLY A 232 19.41 -2.21 -16.63
CA GLY A 232 19.71 -3.27 -15.67
C GLY A 232 18.80 -3.30 -14.45
N MET A 233 17.66 -2.60 -14.48
CA MET A 233 16.67 -2.68 -13.40
C MET A 233 15.88 -3.98 -13.44
N TRP A 234 15.35 -4.35 -12.28
CA TRP A 234 14.25 -5.29 -12.13
C TRP A 234 12.94 -4.53 -12.25
N VAL A 235 12.02 -5.06 -13.05
CA VAL A 235 10.72 -4.41 -13.30
C VAL A 235 9.63 -5.25 -12.64
N MET A 236 8.95 -4.66 -11.70
CA MET A 236 7.88 -5.26 -10.93
C MET A 236 6.53 -4.81 -11.50
N ILE A 237 5.73 -5.74 -11.96
CA ILE A 237 4.46 -5.49 -12.63
C ILE A 237 3.32 -5.68 -11.64
N GLN A 238 2.66 -4.59 -11.25
CA GLN A 238 1.45 -4.61 -10.45
C GLN A 238 0.18 -4.72 -11.32
N GLU A 239 -0.97 -4.97 -10.72
CA GLU A 239 -2.24 -5.27 -11.41
C GLU A 239 -2.61 -4.22 -12.47
N LYS A 240 -2.45 -2.92 -12.16
CA LYS A 240 -2.77 -1.81 -13.07
C LYS A 240 -1.88 -1.76 -14.32
N SER A 241 -0.69 -2.37 -14.23
CA SER A 241 0.29 -2.46 -15.32
C SER A 241 0.12 -3.69 -16.20
N VAL A 242 -0.72 -4.67 -15.81
CA VAL A 242 -1.04 -5.84 -16.62
C VAL A 242 -2.02 -5.45 -17.73
N THR A 243 -1.48 -4.90 -18.81
CA THR A 243 -2.20 -4.49 -20.02
C THR A 243 -1.76 -5.31 -21.23
N PRO A 244 -2.58 -5.46 -22.27
CA PRO A 244 -2.19 -6.19 -23.49
C PRO A 244 -0.87 -5.69 -24.10
N ALA A 245 -0.63 -4.38 -24.08
CA ALA A 245 0.59 -3.79 -24.63
C ALA A 245 1.83 -4.16 -23.80
N VAL A 246 1.75 -4.08 -22.48
CA VAL A 246 2.85 -4.45 -21.57
C VAL A 246 3.12 -5.94 -21.63
N VAL A 247 2.09 -6.80 -21.56
CA VAL A 247 2.25 -8.26 -21.63
C VAL A 247 2.83 -8.68 -22.98
N SER A 248 2.35 -8.14 -24.09
CA SER A 248 2.90 -8.42 -25.43
C SER A 248 4.39 -8.01 -25.52
N THR A 249 4.76 -6.89 -24.91
CA THR A 249 6.17 -6.46 -24.87
C THR A 249 7.02 -7.43 -24.05
N ILE A 250 6.55 -7.85 -22.88
CA ILE A 250 7.25 -8.84 -22.03
C ILE A 250 7.42 -10.15 -22.76
N MET A 251 6.36 -10.66 -23.39
CA MET A 251 6.38 -11.94 -24.13
C MET A 251 7.30 -11.90 -25.37
N GLY A 252 7.54 -10.71 -25.93
CA GLY A 252 8.50 -10.48 -27.00
C GLY A 252 9.97 -10.41 -26.57
N LEU A 253 10.26 -10.35 -25.26
CA LEU A 253 11.63 -10.31 -24.75
C LEU A 253 12.32 -11.68 -24.87
N PRO A 254 13.60 -11.73 -25.28
CA PRO A 254 14.39 -12.96 -25.28
C PRO A 254 14.73 -13.46 -23.87
N ASP A 255 14.85 -12.54 -22.91
CA ASP A 255 15.08 -12.81 -21.50
C ASP A 255 14.10 -11.99 -20.64
N ARG A 256 13.38 -12.69 -19.77
CA ARG A 256 12.38 -12.14 -18.86
C ARG A 256 12.76 -12.31 -17.38
N SER A 257 14.00 -12.72 -17.13
CA SER A 257 14.48 -13.05 -15.77
C SER A 257 14.34 -11.89 -14.77
N ARG A 258 14.32 -10.65 -15.23
CA ARG A 258 14.18 -9.43 -14.42
C ARG A 258 12.77 -8.83 -14.40
N VAL A 259 11.76 -9.57 -14.83
CA VAL A 259 10.37 -9.15 -14.79
C VAL A 259 9.64 -9.96 -13.73
N LEU A 260 9.04 -9.27 -12.75
CA LEU A 260 8.38 -9.82 -11.57
C LEU A 260 6.91 -9.41 -11.54
N LEU A 261 6.10 -10.14 -10.78
CA LEU A 261 4.74 -9.76 -10.40
C LEU A 261 4.72 -9.41 -8.92
N VAL A 262 4.08 -8.30 -8.57
CA VAL A 262 3.90 -7.80 -7.20
C VAL A 262 2.53 -7.20 -7.02
N THR A 263 2.07 -7.01 -5.77
CA THR A 263 0.76 -6.42 -5.54
C THR A 263 0.79 -4.92 -5.33
N ASP A 264 1.78 -4.38 -4.62
CA ASP A 264 1.76 -3.02 -4.13
C ASP A 264 0.56 -2.81 -3.15
N ASP A 265 -0.18 -1.72 -3.22
CA ASP A 265 -1.35 -1.43 -2.40
C ASP A 265 -2.53 -2.36 -2.71
N VAL A 266 -3.02 -3.08 -1.69
CA VAL A 266 -4.21 -3.94 -1.80
C VAL A 266 -5.22 -3.59 -0.73
N MET A 267 -6.28 -2.90 -1.11
CA MET A 267 -7.39 -2.55 -0.21
C MET A 267 -8.11 -3.80 0.32
N PRO A 268 -8.75 -3.73 1.51
CA PRO A 268 -9.26 -4.91 2.21
C PRO A 268 -10.31 -5.69 1.40
N ASN A 269 -11.19 -5.01 0.67
CA ASN A 269 -12.18 -5.65 -0.19
C ASN A 269 -11.56 -6.38 -1.38
N ARG A 270 -10.43 -5.89 -1.88
CA ARG A 270 -9.66 -6.53 -2.95
C ARG A 270 -8.93 -7.78 -2.45
N LEU A 271 -8.38 -7.71 -1.22
CA LEU A 271 -7.70 -8.83 -0.58
C LEU A 271 -8.60 -10.04 -0.36
N LEU A 272 -9.88 -9.84 -0.05
CA LEU A 272 -10.87 -10.92 0.06
C LEU A 272 -11.09 -11.67 -1.27
N GLY A 273 -10.91 -11.00 -2.40
CA GLY A 273 -11.02 -11.58 -3.74
C GLY A 273 -9.76 -12.30 -4.22
N GLY A 274 -8.68 -12.25 -3.47
CA GLY A 274 -7.36 -12.80 -3.78
C GLY A 274 -6.24 -11.79 -3.63
N HIS A 275 -5.03 -12.28 -3.64
CA HIS A 275 -3.79 -11.51 -3.50
C HIS A 275 -2.96 -11.58 -4.80
N LEU A 276 -1.71 -12.01 -4.74
CA LEU A 276 -0.84 -12.14 -5.91
C LEU A 276 -1.41 -13.13 -6.96
N ASP A 277 -2.19 -14.13 -6.54
CA ASP A 277 -2.90 -15.07 -7.42
C ASP A 277 -3.81 -14.38 -8.44
N ARG A 278 -4.43 -13.25 -8.07
CA ARG A 278 -5.26 -12.47 -8.99
C ARG A 278 -4.43 -11.85 -10.11
N ILE A 279 -3.24 -11.36 -9.77
CA ILE A 279 -2.33 -10.73 -10.74
C ILE A 279 -1.78 -11.79 -11.69
N VAL A 280 -1.40 -12.97 -11.16
CA VAL A 280 -0.98 -14.13 -11.98
C VAL A 280 -2.09 -14.53 -12.94
N ARG A 281 -3.34 -14.71 -12.47
CA ARG A 281 -4.48 -15.02 -13.35
C ARG A 281 -4.68 -13.97 -14.43
N ARG A 282 -4.72 -12.68 -14.02
CA ARG A 282 -4.87 -11.57 -14.97
C ARG A 282 -3.75 -11.54 -16.02
N ALA A 283 -2.50 -11.80 -15.62
CA ALA A 283 -1.37 -11.86 -16.54
C ALA A 283 -1.58 -12.97 -17.59
N ILE A 284 -1.98 -14.17 -17.15
CA ILE A 284 -2.28 -15.31 -18.03
C ILE A 284 -3.46 -14.99 -18.96
N ASP A 285 -4.55 -14.44 -18.43
CA ASP A 285 -5.74 -14.06 -19.21
C ASP A 285 -5.42 -12.96 -20.25
N THR A 286 -4.37 -12.16 -20.00
CA THR A 286 -3.88 -11.13 -20.93
C THR A 286 -2.88 -11.68 -21.96
N GLY A 287 -2.50 -12.96 -21.86
CA GLY A 287 -1.62 -13.65 -22.83
C GLY A 287 -0.20 -13.92 -22.34
N TRP A 288 0.07 -13.80 -21.04
CA TRP A 288 1.35 -14.23 -20.47
C TRP A 288 1.38 -15.76 -20.39
N ASP A 289 2.51 -16.37 -20.76
CA ASP A 289 2.69 -17.82 -20.61
C ASP A 289 2.48 -18.25 -19.15
N PRO A 290 1.66 -19.27 -18.85
CA PRO A 290 1.31 -19.62 -17.47
C PRO A 290 2.50 -19.96 -16.57
N ILE A 291 3.48 -20.73 -17.07
CA ILE A 291 4.65 -21.11 -16.27
C ILE A 291 5.60 -19.93 -16.11
N ASP A 292 5.72 -19.08 -17.12
CA ASP A 292 6.50 -17.86 -17.05
C ASP A 292 5.89 -16.83 -16.06
N ALA A 293 4.56 -16.70 -16.01
CA ALA A 293 3.86 -15.88 -15.03
C ALA A 293 4.06 -16.42 -13.59
N LEU A 294 4.03 -17.75 -13.42
CA LEU A 294 4.36 -18.38 -12.13
C LEU A 294 5.82 -18.14 -11.76
N ALA A 295 6.77 -18.24 -12.69
CA ALA A 295 8.17 -17.92 -12.43
C ALA A 295 8.34 -16.46 -12.00
N ALA A 296 7.56 -15.53 -12.56
CA ALA A 296 7.56 -14.11 -12.19
C ALA A 296 6.97 -13.84 -10.78
N ALA A 297 6.21 -14.78 -10.22
CA ALA A 297 5.63 -14.71 -8.88
C ALA A 297 6.31 -15.67 -7.87
N THR A 298 7.36 -16.40 -8.26
CA THR A 298 7.99 -17.42 -7.41
C THR A 298 9.51 -17.35 -7.45
N VAL A 299 10.17 -18.03 -8.41
CA VAL A 299 11.65 -18.14 -8.44
C VAL A 299 12.34 -16.81 -8.75
N ARG A 300 11.76 -15.94 -9.57
CA ARG A 300 12.40 -14.65 -9.90
C ARG A 300 12.42 -13.69 -8.72
N PRO A 301 11.30 -13.44 -7.97
CA PRO A 301 11.36 -12.65 -6.74
C PRO A 301 12.30 -13.25 -5.70
N ALA A 302 12.34 -14.57 -5.53
CA ALA A 302 13.31 -15.23 -4.65
C ALA A 302 14.76 -14.95 -5.09
N THR A 303 15.04 -15.00 -6.38
CA THR A 303 16.36 -14.69 -6.94
C THR A 303 16.77 -13.24 -6.70
N TYR A 304 15.83 -12.30 -6.90
CA TYR A 304 16.06 -10.87 -6.67
C TYR A 304 16.48 -10.57 -5.24
N LEU A 305 15.81 -11.17 -4.26
CA LEU A 305 16.09 -10.98 -2.84
C LEU A 305 17.20 -11.92 -2.29
N GLY A 306 17.81 -12.77 -3.12
CA GLY A 306 18.80 -13.74 -2.67
C GLY A 306 18.24 -14.89 -1.81
N LEU A 307 16.94 -15.13 -1.84
CA LEU A 307 16.24 -16.17 -1.08
C LEU A 307 16.28 -17.53 -1.82
N HIS A 308 17.46 -18.03 -2.10
CA HIS A 308 17.71 -19.19 -2.99
C HIS A 308 17.04 -20.50 -2.57
N THR A 309 16.49 -20.58 -1.35
CA THR A 309 15.77 -21.75 -0.86
C THR A 309 14.24 -21.63 -1.04
N LEU A 310 13.76 -20.60 -1.72
CA LEU A 310 12.33 -20.35 -1.94
C LEU A 310 11.98 -20.34 -3.45
N GLY A 311 10.70 -20.45 -3.74
CA GLY A 311 10.16 -20.25 -5.09
C GLY A 311 10.34 -21.38 -6.09
N THR A 312 10.78 -22.57 -5.66
CA THR A 312 10.98 -23.75 -6.52
C THR A 312 10.53 -25.04 -5.83
N ILE A 313 10.24 -26.08 -6.62
CA ILE A 313 10.04 -27.45 -6.14
C ILE A 313 11.32 -28.24 -6.46
N THR A 314 12.36 -28.01 -5.64
CA THR A 314 13.67 -28.64 -5.84
C THR A 314 14.24 -29.14 -4.50
N PRO A 315 15.12 -30.18 -4.50
CA PRO A 315 15.76 -30.62 -3.27
C PRO A 315 16.50 -29.49 -2.55
N GLY A 316 16.31 -29.39 -1.23
CA GLY A 316 16.87 -28.34 -0.37
C GLY A 316 16.04 -27.06 -0.29
N ALA A 317 15.05 -26.85 -1.17
CA ALA A 317 14.13 -25.74 -1.05
C ALA A 317 13.17 -25.92 0.14
N LYS A 318 12.67 -24.82 0.69
CA LYS A 318 11.59 -24.86 1.69
C LYS A 318 10.35 -25.49 1.08
N ALA A 319 9.68 -26.34 1.85
CA ALA A 319 8.47 -27.03 1.39
C ALA A 319 7.24 -26.09 1.43
N ASP A 320 7.34 -24.97 0.73
CA ASP A 320 6.30 -23.97 0.54
C ASP A 320 5.69 -24.17 -0.85
N PHE A 321 4.51 -24.78 -0.91
CA PHE A 321 3.87 -25.13 -2.17
C PHE A 321 2.35 -25.06 -2.11
N VAL A 322 1.74 -24.94 -3.28
CA VAL A 322 0.29 -24.94 -3.44
C VAL A 322 -0.15 -26.10 -4.34
N VAL A 323 -1.34 -26.61 -4.08
CA VAL A 323 -1.99 -27.64 -4.90
C VAL A 323 -3.16 -27.03 -5.65
N THR A 324 -3.18 -27.19 -6.98
CA THR A 324 -4.27 -26.71 -7.85
C THR A 324 -4.81 -27.84 -8.72
N GLN A 325 -6.05 -27.72 -9.21
CA GLN A 325 -6.68 -28.74 -10.05
C GLN A 325 -6.17 -28.71 -11.51
N ALA A 326 -5.73 -27.54 -11.95
CA ALA A 326 -5.10 -27.33 -13.26
C ALA A 326 -3.95 -26.34 -13.11
N LEU A 327 -3.09 -26.24 -14.13
CA LEU A 327 -1.99 -25.28 -14.13
C LEU A 327 -2.50 -23.86 -13.91
N ALA A 328 -1.94 -23.19 -12.89
CA ALA A 328 -2.29 -21.82 -12.48
C ALA A 328 -3.80 -21.59 -12.20
N SER A 329 -4.53 -22.64 -11.79
CA SER A 329 -5.94 -22.55 -11.41
C SER A 329 -6.06 -22.09 -9.95
N TYR A 330 -6.32 -20.83 -9.73
CA TYR A 330 -6.46 -20.21 -8.41
C TYR A 330 -7.92 -19.88 -8.06
N PRO A 331 -8.29 -19.83 -6.75
CA PRO A 331 -7.43 -20.10 -5.59
C PRO A 331 -7.02 -21.58 -5.50
N PRO A 332 -5.90 -21.89 -4.83
CA PRO A 332 -5.44 -23.26 -4.65
C PRO A 332 -6.38 -24.08 -3.76
N THR A 333 -6.41 -25.38 -3.96
CA THR A 333 -7.19 -26.29 -3.10
C THR A 333 -6.50 -26.58 -1.77
N GLN A 334 -5.18 -26.49 -1.73
CA GLN A 334 -4.35 -26.67 -0.54
C GLN A 334 -3.13 -25.77 -0.61
N VAL A 335 -2.71 -25.25 0.54
CA VAL A 335 -1.50 -24.43 0.71
C VAL A 335 -0.66 -25.03 1.82
N TYR A 336 0.61 -25.23 1.54
CA TYR A 336 1.60 -25.75 2.48
C TYR A 336 2.71 -24.73 2.69
N VAL A 337 3.13 -24.56 3.94
CA VAL A 337 4.32 -23.78 4.32
C VAL A 337 5.19 -24.62 5.25
N GLY A 338 6.45 -24.80 4.89
CA GLY A 338 7.36 -25.72 5.59
C GLY A 338 6.83 -27.15 5.67
N GLY A 339 6.10 -27.61 4.63
CA GLY A 339 5.46 -28.92 4.59
C GLY A 339 4.22 -29.08 5.48
N ARG A 340 3.78 -28.02 6.18
CA ARG A 340 2.55 -28.03 6.97
C ARG A 340 1.38 -27.50 6.16
N LEU A 341 0.27 -28.19 6.15
CA LEU A 341 -0.97 -27.71 5.53
C LEU A 341 -1.49 -26.51 6.33
N VAL A 342 -1.49 -25.31 5.74
CA VAL A 342 -1.92 -24.06 6.39
C VAL A 342 -3.27 -23.57 5.90
N ALA A 343 -3.68 -23.94 4.67
CA ALA A 343 -5.01 -23.64 4.17
C ALA A 343 -5.55 -24.74 3.27
N ARG A 344 -6.88 -24.92 3.27
CA ARG A 344 -7.60 -25.88 2.44
C ARG A 344 -8.92 -25.30 1.98
N ALA A 345 -9.24 -25.43 0.70
CA ALA A 345 -10.50 -25.01 0.10
C ALA A 345 -10.86 -23.54 0.43
N GLY A 346 -9.87 -22.63 0.36
CA GLY A 346 -10.07 -21.21 0.61
C GLY A 346 -10.13 -20.79 2.09
N ALA A 347 -9.91 -21.72 3.03
CA ALA A 347 -9.94 -21.46 4.47
C ALA A 347 -8.64 -21.90 5.14
N LEU A 348 -8.21 -21.17 6.17
CA LEU A 348 -7.10 -21.60 7.04
C LEU A 348 -7.45 -22.89 7.78
N THR A 349 -6.44 -23.72 8.04
CA THR A 349 -6.55 -24.83 8.99
C THR A 349 -6.51 -24.28 10.42
N VAL A 350 -7.24 -24.91 11.36
CA VAL A 350 -7.56 -24.37 12.70
C VAL A 350 -6.33 -23.88 13.49
N ASP A 351 -5.19 -24.55 13.35
CA ASP A 351 -3.96 -24.25 14.12
C ASP A 351 -2.92 -23.45 13.30
N SER A 352 -3.34 -22.75 12.24
CA SER A 352 -2.39 -22.14 11.30
C SER A 352 -1.85 -20.79 11.74
N ILE A 353 -2.60 -20.02 12.52
CA ILE A 353 -2.19 -18.66 12.95
C ILE A 353 -1.95 -18.65 14.46
N PRO A 354 -0.70 -18.52 14.93
CA PRO A 354 -0.41 -18.34 16.34
C PRO A 354 -0.97 -17.01 16.87
N ALA A 355 -1.25 -16.95 18.15
CA ALA A 355 -1.94 -15.85 18.80
C ALA A 355 -1.08 -14.77 19.49
N PRO A 356 0.26 -14.75 19.50
CA PRO A 356 0.95 -13.68 20.19
C PRO A 356 0.75 -12.35 19.46
N GLU A 357 0.18 -11.37 20.16
CA GLU A 357 0.20 -9.99 19.72
C GLU A 357 1.52 -9.36 20.20
N PRO A 358 2.16 -8.51 19.39
CA PRO A 358 3.32 -7.77 19.87
C PRO A 358 2.92 -6.86 21.02
N ALA A 359 3.88 -6.56 21.90
CA ALA A 359 3.65 -5.61 22.99
C ALA A 359 3.23 -4.23 22.42
N PRO A 360 2.23 -3.57 23.01
CA PRO A 360 1.86 -2.23 22.57
C PRO A 360 3.03 -1.27 22.76
N ILE A 361 3.22 -0.39 21.77
CA ILE A 361 4.22 0.69 21.82
C ILE A 361 3.54 2.04 22.01
N ALA A 362 4.30 3.02 22.48
CA ALA A 362 3.79 4.39 22.65
C ALA A 362 3.29 4.94 21.31
N GLY A 363 2.11 5.53 21.29
CA GLY A 363 1.48 6.10 20.11
C GLY A 363 0.78 5.08 19.18
N LEU A 364 0.82 3.77 19.50
CA LEU A 364 0.10 2.77 18.71
C LEU A 364 -1.42 2.97 18.77
N VAL A 365 -1.93 3.36 19.90
CA VAL A 365 -3.32 3.84 20.05
C VAL A 365 -3.26 5.33 20.33
N GLU A 366 -3.78 6.12 19.38
CA GLU A 366 -3.80 7.57 19.50
C GLU A 366 -5.07 8.06 20.22
N GLU A 367 -4.88 9.07 21.06
CA GLU A 367 -5.97 9.83 21.64
C GLU A 367 -6.09 11.16 20.90
N PHE A 368 -7.26 11.40 20.30
CA PHE A 368 -7.60 12.66 19.66
C PHE A 368 -8.65 13.43 20.47
N ASP A 369 -8.63 14.76 20.36
CA ASP A 369 -9.69 15.62 20.86
C ASP A 369 -10.77 15.77 19.78
N ALA A 370 -11.92 15.15 19.98
CA ALA A 370 -13.05 15.21 19.06
C ALA A 370 -13.61 16.64 18.87
N ASN A 371 -13.26 17.58 19.73
CA ASN A 371 -13.69 18.99 19.67
C ASN A 371 -12.56 19.92 19.20
N ALA A 372 -11.44 19.38 18.70
CA ALA A 372 -10.29 20.17 18.27
C ALA A 372 -10.62 21.16 17.14
N PHE A 373 -11.62 20.83 16.32
CA PHE A 373 -12.01 21.62 15.13
C PHE A 373 -13.52 21.74 15.02
N ASP A 374 -13.97 22.90 14.53
CA ASP A 374 -15.38 23.15 14.23
C ASP A 374 -15.59 23.62 12.77
N ALA A 375 -16.83 23.95 12.41
CA ALA A 375 -17.17 24.37 11.05
C ALA A 375 -16.47 25.68 10.60
N ALA A 376 -16.05 26.53 11.54
CA ALA A 376 -15.37 27.78 11.19
C ALA A 376 -13.96 27.54 10.65
N ASP A 377 -13.31 26.44 11.07
CA ASP A 377 -11.96 26.07 10.66
C ASP A 377 -11.89 25.62 9.18
N PHE A 378 -13.02 25.22 8.57
CA PHE A 378 -13.09 24.70 7.22
C PHE A 378 -13.58 25.71 6.18
N LYS A 379 -13.53 27.00 6.47
CA LYS A 379 -13.88 28.06 5.52
C LYS A 379 -12.66 28.49 4.70
N PHE A 380 -12.80 28.56 3.37
CA PHE A 380 -11.73 29.03 2.50
C PHE A 380 -11.50 30.54 2.72
N GLY A 381 -10.24 30.93 2.87
CA GLY A 381 -9.83 32.32 3.04
C GLY A 381 -9.91 32.85 4.47
N ALA A 382 -10.42 32.08 5.44
CA ALA A 382 -10.47 32.54 6.81
C ALA A 382 -9.07 32.90 7.39
N HIS A 383 -8.01 32.26 6.86
CA HIS A 383 -6.63 32.40 7.37
C HIS A 383 -5.54 32.30 6.29
N ALA A 384 -5.88 32.51 5.00
CA ALA A 384 -4.85 32.54 3.96
C ALA A 384 -3.98 33.80 4.14
N GLY A 385 -2.73 33.62 4.51
CA GLY A 385 -1.77 34.71 4.65
C GLY A 385 -1.75 35.59 3.38
N GLY A 386 -2.24 36.81 3.50
CA GLY A 386 -2.38 37.76 2.39
C GLY A 386 -3.80 38.22 2.08
N VAL A 387 -4.86 37.52 2.54
CA VAL A 387 -6.26 37.97 2.35
C VAL A 387 -6.82 38.65 3.62
N GLY A 388 -6.10 38.56 4.74
CA GLY A 388 -6.54 39.10 6.04
C GLY A 388 -6.84 40.61 6.07
N ASP A 389 -6.26 41.41 5.16
CA ASP A 389 -6.57 42.86 5.07
C ASP A 389 -7.78 43.18 4.14
N ALA A 390 -8.25 42.21 3.34
CA ALA A 390 -9.41 42.37 2.48
C ALA A 390 -10.73 41.91 3.12
N VAL A 391 -10.67 41.13 4.22
CA VAL A 391 -11.84 40.49 4.86
C VAL A 391 -12.22 41.15 6.20
N SER A 392 -11.67 42.31 6.58
CA SER A 392 -11.92 42.97 7.87
C SER A 392 -13.19 43.84 7.89
N GLY A 393 -14.20 43.57 7.08
CA GLY A 393 -15.49 44.22 7.11
C GLY A 393 -16.58 43.28 7.63
N SER A 394 -16.90 43.29 8.93
CA SER A 394 -18.14 42.68 9.40
C SER A 394 -19.35 43.42 8.77
N PRO A 395 -20.16 42.73 7.94
CA PRO A 395 -21.37 43.37 7.42
C PRO A 395 -22.39 43.56 8.53
N ALA A 396 -22.79 44.79 8.77
CA ALA A 396 -23.97 45.09 9.55
C ALA A 396 -25.20 44.66 8.77
N GLY A 397 -25.77 43.49 9.06
CA GLY A 397 -27.05 43.03 8.54
C GLY A 397 -26.98 41.74 7.76
N GLY A 398 -27.07 40.61 8.39
CA GLY A 398 -27.65 39.30 8.04
C GLY A 398 -27.53 38.70 6.62
N GLN A 399 -26.73 39.24 5.73
CA GLN A 399 -26.49 38.67 4.39
C GLN A 399 -25.18 37.89 4.39
N ALA A 400 -25.16 36.71 3.76
CA ALA A 400 -23.97 35.93 3.55
C ALA A 400 -22.89 36.77 2.84
N GLU A 401 -21.66 36.76 3.34
CA GLU A 401 -20.53 37.46 2.73
C GLU A 401 -20.17 36.83 1.40
N ARG A 402 -20.28 37.56 0.31
CA ARG A 402 -19.92 37.10 -1.04
C ARG A 402 -18.60 37.72 -1.46
N LEU A 403 -17.62 36.88 -1.72
CA LEU A 403 -16.26 37.29 -2.07
C LEU A 403 -15.81 36.61 -3.38
N ASN A 404 -15.19 37.39 -4.26
CA ASN A 404 -14.51 36.83 -5.44
C ASN A 404 -13.01 36.83 -5.18
N VAL A 405 -12.40 35.66 -5.35
CA VAL A 405 -10.95 35.46 -5.14
C VAL A 405 -10.31 34.83 -6.36
N ARG A 406 -9.10 35.23 -6.67
CA ARG A 406 -8.26 34.52 -7.63
C ARG A 406 -7.64 33.33 -6.92
N ALA A 407 -8.12 32.12 -7.15
CA ALA A 407 -7.69 30.92 -6.45
C ALA A 407 -6.88 29.98 -7.35
N ARG A 408 -5.93 29.27 -6.73
CA ARG A 408 -5.30 28.08 -7.30
C ARG A 408 -6.15 26.87 -6.96
N VAL A 409 -6.58 26.15 -8.00
CA VAL A 409 -7.46 24.99 -7.90
C VAL A 409 -6.73 23.77 -8.39
N ILE A 410 -6.63 22.73 -7.57
CA ILE A 410 -6.12 21.43 -7.99
C ILE A 410 -7.19 20.76 -8.84
N GLU A 411 -6.84 20.33 -10.04
CA GLU A 411 -7.71 19.58 -10.93
C GLU A 411 -7.38 18.09 -10.84
N ALA A 412 -8.27 17.34 -10.23
CA ALA A 412 -8.21 15.87 -10.15
C ALA A 412 -8.96 15.24 -11.33
N ASN A 413 -8.73 13.94 -11.54
CA ASN A 413 -9.47 13.16 -12.53
C ASN A 413 -9.86 11.80 -11.92
N ASP A 414 -10.74 11.05 -12.58
CA ASP A 414 -11.25 9.77 -12.12
C ASP A 414 -10.46 8.54 -12.67
N GLU A 415 -9.44 8.78 -13.49
CA GLU A 415 -8.66 7.73 -14.14
C GLU A 415 -7.42 7.31 -13.33
N ASN A 416 -6.72 8.30 -12.73
CA ASN A 416 -5.47 8.09 -12.01
C ASN A 416 -5.25 9.17 -10.93
N SER A 417 -4.12 9.08 -10.22
CA SER A 417 -3.74 10.02 -9.14
C SER A 417 -3.02 11.29 -9.63
N PHE A 418 -2.82 11.46 -10.93
CA PHE A 418 -2.16 12.65 -11.47
C PHE A 418 -3.13 13.83 -11.48
N THR A 419 -2.62 14.99 -11.14
CA THR A 419 -3.40 16.21 -10.96
C THR A 419 -2.77 17.36 -11.75
N THR A 420 -3.56 18.37 -12.09
CA THR A 420 -3.08 19.62 -12.67
C THR A 420 -3.46 20.80 -11.77
N LEU A 421 -2.97 21.99 -12.09
CA LEU A 421 -3.27 23.21 -11.36
C LEU A 421 -3.82 24.27 -12.31
N ALA A 422 -4.98 24.85 -11.96
CA ALA A 422 -5.55 26.00 -12.65
C ALA A 422 -5.61 27.21 -11.73
N GLU A 423 -5.38 28.42 -12.29
CA GLU A 423 -5.71 29.67 -11.60
C GLU A 423 -7.00 30.24 -12.20
N ARG A 424 -8.02 30.43 -11.37
CA ARG A 424 -9.32 30.95 -11.81
C ARG A 424 -10.00 31.83 -10.76
N ASP A 425 -10.91 32.66 -11.21
CA ASP A 425 -11.73 33.49 -10.31
C ASP A 425 -12.83 32.61 -9.72
N VAL A 426 -12.90 32.54 -8.40
CA VAL A 426 -13.87 31.74 -7.65
C VAL A 426 -14.74 32.66 -6.80
N THR A 427 -16.05 32.50 -6.90
CA THR A 427 -17.00 33.16 -6.01
C THR A 427 -17.22 32.30 -4.78
N LEU A 428 -17.06 32.89 -3.60
CA LEU A 428 -17.30 32.26 -2.30
C LEU A 428 -18.54 32.91 -1.65
N GLU A 429 -19.36 32.12 -1.00
CA GLU A 429 -20.39 32.59 -0.06
C GLU A 429 -20.07 32.03 1.33
N ASP A 430 -19.78 32.93 2.27
CA ASP A 430 -19.36 32.56 3.66
C ASP A 430 -18.19 31.57 3.69
N GLY A 431 -17.20 31.74 2.80
CA GLY A 431 -16.02 30.88 2.66
C GLY A 431 -16.26 29.54 1.95
N VAL A 432 -17.44 29.33 1.37
CA VAL A 432 -17.81 28.12 0.61
C VAL A 432 -17.87 28.45 -0.89
N PRO A 433 -17.26 27.66 -1.80
CA PRO A 433 -17.36 27.92 -3.23
C PRO A 433 -18.78 27.73 -3.73
N VAL A 434 -19.27 28.73 -4.51
CA VAL A 434 -20.58 28.69 -5.14
C VAL A 434 -20.63 27.68 -6.27
N ASP A 435 -19.50 27.50 -6.97
CA ASP A 435 -19.35 26.49 -8.04
C ASP A 435 -19.57 25.07 -7.48
N PRO A 436 -20.58 24.32 -7.99
CA PRO A 436 -20.86 22.98 -7.51
C PRO A 436 -19.77 21.93 -7.84
N GLY A 437 -18.88 22.20 -8.80
CA GLY A 437 -17.75 21.33 -9.14
C GLY A 437 -16.61 21.40 -8.12
N LEU A 438 -16.52 22.49 -7.35
CA LEU A 438 -15.45 22.70 -6.40
C LEU A 438 -15.77 22.11 -5.03
N VAL A 439 -14.78 21.48 -4.42
CA VAL A 439 -14.80 21.03 -3.02
C VAL A 439 -13.69 21.68 -2.22
N LEU A 440 -13.93 21.84 -0.92
CA LEU A 440 -12.95 22.23 0.07
C LEU A 440 -12.12 21.01 0.48
N ALA A 441 -10.82 21.19 0.68
CA ALA A 441 -9.97 20.14 1.22
C ALA A 441 -8.86 20.73 2.10
N THR A 442 -8.38 19.94 3.05
CA THR A 442 -7.26 20.29 3.91
C THR A 442 -6.57 19.05 4.46
N VAL A 443 -5.32 19.21 4.87
CA VAL A 443 -4.57 18.25 5.68
C VAL A 443 -4.29 18.87 7.04
N ILE A 444 -4.53 18.13 8.10
CA ILE A 444 -4.32 18.57 9.48
C ILE A 444 -3.26 17.69 10.12
N PRO A 445 -2.15 18.25 10.65
CA PRO A 445 -1.17 17.47 11.40
C PRO A 445 -1.82 16.72 12.57
N ARG A 446 -1.52 15.43 12.74
CA ARG A 446 -2.08 14.63 13.86
C ARG A 446 -1.86 15.27 15.21
N ALA A 447 -0.69 15.89 15.40
CA ALA A 447 -0.34 16.59 16.63
C ALA A 447 -1.32 17.74 16.98
N ALA A 448 -1.91 18.37 15.95
CA ALA A 448 -2.88 19.46 16.14
C ALA A 448 -4.26 18.98 16.64
N ALA A 449 -4.57 17.70 16.43
CA ALA A 449 -5.81 17.08 16.88
C ALA A 449 -5.70 16.37 18.24
N ARG A 450 -4.53 16.40 18.92
CA ARG A 450 -4.33 15.76 20.23
C ARG A 450 -4.84 16.62 21.37
N PRO A 451 -5.27 16.04 22.50
CA PRO A 451 -5.67 16.78 23.69
C PRO A 451 -4.57 17.75 24.15
N GLY A 452 -4.94 18.99 24.36
CA GLY A 452 -4.02 20.04 24.82
C GLY A 452 -3.07 20.58 23.75
N ALA A 453 -3.28 20.27 22.49
CA ALA A 453 -2.54 20.88 21.39
C ALA A 453 -2.72 22.41 21.35
N ALA A 454 -1.71 23.11 20.83
CA ALA A 454 -1.85 24.53 20.55
C ALA A 454 -2.91 24.75 19.44
N PRO A 455 -3.65 25.87 19.45
CA PRO A 455 -4.58 26.19 18.38
C PRO A 455 -3.90 26.09 17.00
N TYR A 456 -4.51 25.35 16.09
CA TYR A 456 -4.04 25.16 14.72
C TYR A 456 -5.11 25.62 13.74
N GLN A 457 -4.70 26.30 12.69
CA GLN A 457 -5.60 26.79 11.64
C GLN A 457 -5.33 26.00 10.34
N PRO A 458 -6.29 25.18 9.87
CA PRO A 458 -6.14 24.42 8.66
C PRO A 458 -5.98 25.31 7.41
N VAL A 459 -5.04 24.98 6.55
CA VAL A 459 -4.91 25.63 5.24
C VAL A 459 -5.89 24.99 4.28
N MET A 460 -6.92 25.73 3.90
CA MET A 460 -7.94 25.26 2.97
C MET A 460 -7.50 25.39 1.52
N VAL A 461 -7.66 24.34 0.73
CA VAL A 461 -7.45 24.33 -0.73
C VAL A 461 -8.74 23.99 -1.45
N LEU A 462 -8.80 24.32 -2.75
CA LEU A 462 -9.92 23.99 -3.62
C LEU A 462 -9.50 22.87 -4.58
N ILE A 463 -10.38 21.89 -4.74
CA ILE A 463 -10.20 20.79 -5.69
C ILE A 463 -11.41 20.71 -6.61
N ASP A 464 -11.15 20.55 -7.91
CA ASP A 464 -12.14 20.25 -8.96
C ASP A 464 -11.96 18.81 -9.46
N GLY A 465 -12.98 18.27 -10.12
CA GLY A 465 -12.91 16.97 -10.81
C GLY A 465 -13.12 15.74 -9.93
N LEU A 466 -13.31 15.88 -8.60
CA LEU A 466 -13.62 14.73 -7.72
C LEU A 466 -15.04 14.18 -7.93
N GLY A 467 -15.96 14.99 -8.47
CA GLY A 467 -17.36 14.61 -8.62
C GLY A 467 -18.14 14.55 -7.29
N LEU A 468 -17.54 14.93 -6.16
CA LEU A 468 -18.19 14.95 -4.85
C LEU A 468 -19.17 16.13 -4.78
N THR A 469 -20.46 15.86 -4.92
CA THR A 469 -21.52 16.90 -5.00
C THR A 469 -22.23 17.15 -3.66
N THR A 470 -22.08 16.26 -2.68
CA THR A 470 -22.71 16.32 -1.34
C THR A 470 -21.87 15.59 -0.32
N GLY A 471 -22.02 15.95 0.96
CA GLY A 471 -21.34 15.29 2.06
C GLY A 471 -19.86 15.68 2.22
N ALA A 472 -19.18 14.99 3.13
CA ALA A 472 -17.77 15.17 3.42
C ALA A 472 -17.10 13.85 3.83
N TYR A 473 -15.81 13.74 3.54
CA TYR A 473 -14.96 12.61 3.89
C TYR A 473 -13.79 13.08 4.77
N ALA A 474 -13.46 12.27 5.77
CA ALA A 474 -12.28 12.47 6.61
C ALA A 474 -11.55 11.14 6.83
N THR A 475 -10.22 11.17 6.93
CA THR A 475 -9.41 9.99 7.19
C THR A 475 -8.08 10.30 7.86
N THR A 476 -7.61 9.36 8.69
CA THR A 476 -6.23 9.30 9.19
C THR A 476 -5.33 8.40 8.33
N PHE A 477 -5.88 7.72 7.32
CA PHE A 477 -5.13 6.96 6.34
C PHE A 477 -4.98 7.78 5.06
N ALA A 478 -3.90 8.56 4.97
CA ALA A 478 -3.62 9.49 3.88
C ALA A 478 -2.12 9.53 3.58
N HIS A 479 -1.73 8.98 2.45
CA HIS A 479 -0.31 8.80 2.06
C HIS A 479 0.46 10.12 1.96
N ASP A 480 1.73 10.17 2.36
CA ASP A 480 2.43 9.14 3.17
C ASP A 480 2.55 9.58 4.62
N SER A 481 2.42 10.90 4.88
CA SER A 481 2.56 11.44 6.25
C SER A 481 1.47 10.92 7.19
N HIS A 482 0.36 10.43 6.65
CA HIS A 482 -0.83 10.04 7.38
C HIS A 482 -1.35 11.11 8.35
N ASN A 483 -1.11 12.37 8.01
CA ASN A 483 -1.84 13.49 8.60
C ASN A 483 -3.32 13.39 8.20
N ILE A 484 -4.19 14.03 8.96
CA ILE A 484 -5.63 13.86 8.81
C ILE A 484 -6.11 14.63 7.58
N PHE A 485 -6.60 13.93 6.57
CA PHE A 485 -7.17 14.52 5.36
C PHE A 485 -8.68 14.69 5.52
N VAL A 486 -9.18 15.88 5.18
CA VAL A 486 -10.61 16.21 5.23
C VAL A 486 -11.01 16.90 3.93
N THR A 487 -12.10 16.45 3.28
CA THR A 487 -12.65 17.09 2.09
C THR A 487 -14.16 17.03 2.07
N GLY A 488 -14.78 18.05 1.50
CA GLY A 488 -16.25 18.12 1.42
C GLY A 488 -16.75 19.44 0.85
N ARG A 489 -18.07 19.54 0.75
CA ARG A 489 -18.71 20.73 0.22
C ARG A 489 -19.07 21.76 1.30
N GLN A 490 -19.41 21.29 2.49
CA GLN A 490 -19.91 22.13 3.57
C GLN A 490 -19.03 22.03 4.81
N PRO A 491 -18.56 23.14 5.38
CA PRO A 491 -17.74 23.16 6.58
C PRO A 491 -18.34 22.36 7.75
N ALA A 492 -19.64 22.45 7.97
CA ALA A 492 -20.33 21.74 9.05
C ALA A 492 -20.29 20.21 8.85
N THR A 493 -20.45 19.74 7.60
CA THR A 493 -20.37 18.32 7.27
C THR A 493 -18.92 17.81 7.37
N MET A 494 -17.93 18.65 6.99
CA MET A 494 -16.50 18.34 7.17
C MET A 494 -16.15 18.18 8.65
N ALA A 495 -16.60 19.07 9.52
CA ALA A 495 -16.43 18.94 10.98
C ALA A 495 -17.09 17.66 11.51
N THR A 496 -18.29 17.29 11.02
CA THR A 496 -18.97 16.05 11.42
C THR A 496 -18.18 14.80 11.03
N ALA A 497 -17.66 14.74 9.79
CA ALA A 497 -16.83 13.62 9.33
C ALA A 497 -15.53 13.51 10.14
N LEU A 498 -14.86 14.63 10.38
CA LEU A 498 -13.64 14.67 11.20
C LEU A 498 -13.90 14.23 12.63
N THR A 499 -14.93 14.78 13.30
CA THR A 499 -15.30 14.38 14.67
C THR A 499 -15.48 12.87 14.79
N ALA A 500 -16.14 12.23 13.82
CA ALA A 500 -16.35 10.78 13.84
C ALA A 500 -15.03 9.99 13.76
N VAL A 501 -14.06 10.44 12.97
CA VAL A 501 -12.72 9.85 12.88
C VAL A 501 -11.96 10.04 14.18
N LEU A 502 -12.00 11.23 14.78
CA LEU A 502 -11.28 11.53 16.03
C LEU A 502 -11.86 10.74 17.21
N GLU A 503 -13.20 10.67 17.35
CA GLU A 503 -13.87 9.83 18.37
C GLU A 503 -13.53 8.34 18.23
N ALA A 504 -13.23 7.87 17.02
CA ALA A 504 -12.86 6.49 16.76
C ALA A 504 -11.40 6.15 17.08
N GLY A 505 -10.57 7.17 17.39
CA GLY A 505 -9.11 7.02 17.54
C GLY A 505 -8.39 6.82 16.20
N GLY A 506 -9.02 7.22 15.10
CA GLY A 506 -8.55 7.07 13.71
C GLY A 506 -9.47 6.21 12.85
N GLY A 507 -9.32 6.37 11.54
CA GLY A 507 -10.12 5.64 10.56
C GLY A 507 -10.52 6.47 9.34
N MET A 508 -11.62 6.08 8.74
CA MET A 508 -12.25 6.74 7.59
C MET A 508 -13.72 7.00 7.88
N ALA A 509 -14.21 8.20 7.61
CA ALA A 509 -15.62 8.53 7.79
C ALA A 509 -16.18 9.29 6.59
N PHE A 510 -17.43 8.97 6.24
CA PHE A 510 -18.22 9.80 5.32
C PHE A 510 -19.47 10.30 6.07
N ALA A 511 -19.64 11.61 6.12
CA ALA A 511 -20.83 12.28 6.65
C ALA A 511 -21.69 12.80 5.49
N PRO A 512 -22.96 12.39 5.37
CA PRO A 512 -23.87 12.97 4.40
C PRO A 512 -24.30 14.38 4.83
N ASP A 513 -24.69 15.22 3.86
CA ASP A 513 -25.36 16.48 4.20
C ASP A 513 -26.72 16.17 4.84
N ALA A 514 -26.91 16.58 6.09
CA ALA A 514 -28.12 16.34 6.83
C ALA A 514 -29.08 17.54 6.74
N PRO A 515 -30.42 17.31 6.72
CA PRO A 515 -31.37 18.37 6.96
C PRO A 515 -31.14 19.02 8.34
N ALA A 516 -31.37 20.34 8.45
CA ALA A 516 -31.15 21.10 9.70
C ALA A 516 -31.88 20.52 10.94
N ALA A 517 -32.89 19.67 10.74
CA ALA A 517 -33.67 19.01 11.80
C ALA A 517 -33.00 17.70 12.33
N GLU A 518 -32.04 17.11 11.60
CA GLU A 518 -31.29 15.92 12.00
C GLU A 518 -29.80 16.20 11.87
N PRO A 519 -29.16 16.84 12.86
CA PRO A 519 -27.80 17.37 12.75
C PRO A 519 -26.69 16.30 12.60
N ARG A 520 -27.01 15.01 12.70
CA ARG A 520 -26.11 13.90 12.40
C ARG A 520 -26.88 12.87 11.55
N GLY A 521 -26.84 13.03 10.23
CA GLY A 521 -27.16 11.93 9.33
C GLY A 521 -26.29 10.72 9.71
N GLN A 522 -26.69 9.50 9.33
CA GLN A 522 -25.92 8.31 9.67
C GLN A 522 -24.53 8.37 9.01
N VAL A 523 -23.50 8.67 9.80
CA VAL A 523 -22.11 8.70 9.35
C VAL A 523 -21.66 7.26 9.09
N SER A 524 -21.14 7.01 7.89
CA SER A 524 -20.42 5.77 7.58
C SER A 524 -19.03 5.85 8.19
N LEU A 525 -18.61 4.86 8.97
CA LEU A 525 -17.36 4.86 9.71
C LEU A 525 -16.64 3.51 9.60
N LEU A 526 -15.38 3.54 9.19
CA LEU A 526 -14.42 2.45 9.33
C LEU A 526 -13.40 2.83 10.40
N ARG A 527 -13.29 2.02 11.47
CA ARG A 527 -12.39 2.29 12.60
C ARG A 527 -11.03 1.66 12.37
N LEU A 528 -9.97 2.46 12.58
CA LEU A 528 -8.57 2.05 12.48
C LEU A 528 -7.82 2.48 13.76
N PRO A 529 -8.03 1.80 14.90
CA PRO A 529 -7.54 2.26 16.19
C PRO A 529 -6.02 2.09 16.40
N LEU A 530 -5.34 1.30 15.56
CA LEU A 530 -3.91 1.06 15.67
C LEU A 530 -3.16 2.02 14.74
N ALA A 531 -2.44 2.96 15.31
CA ALA A 531 -1.76 4.06 14.63
C ALA A 531 -2.70 4.93 13.74
N GLY A 532 -4.02 4.83 13.91
CA GLY A 532 -4.99 5.42 12.99
C GLY A 532 -4.99 4.80 11.59
N LEU A 533 -4.37 3.64 11.41
CA LEU A 533 -4.11 2.99 10.11
C LEU A 533 -4.63 1.57 10.03
N LEU A 534 -4.65 0.83 11.15
CA LEU A 534 -4.88 -0.61 11.16
C LEU A 534 -6.01 -0.98 12.12
N SER A 535 -6.71 -2.07 11.77
CA SER A 535 -7.69 -2.76 12.61
C SER A 535 -7.24 -4.20 12.87
N ASP A 536 -7.52 -4.74 14.06
CA ASP A 536 -7.35 -6.17 14.34
C ASP A 536 -8.65 -6.96 14.16
N GLU A 537 -9.66 -6.36 13.55
CA GLU A 537 -10.87 -7.07 13.13
C GLU A 537 -10.59 -8.00 11.93
N PRO A 538 -11.40 -9.04 11.72
CA PRO A 538 -11.31 -9.87 10.53
C PRO A 538 -11.39 -9.02 9.24
N VAL A 539 -10.58 -9.36 8.23
CA VAL A 539 -10.55 -8.64 6.94
C VAL A 539 -11.94 -8.49 6.34
N ALA A 540 -12.82 -9.48 6.50
CA ALA A 540 -14.20 -9.42 5.99
C ALA A 540 -15.03 -8.29 6.64
N THR A 541 -14.82 -8.02 7.93
CA THR A 541 -15.48 -6.91 8.66
C THR A 541 -14.95 -5.58 8.13
N VAL A 542 -13.62 -5.44 8.07
CA VAL A 542 -12.96 -4.21 7.58
C VAL A 542 -13.33 -3.93 6.12
N ALA A 543 -13.40 -4.96 5.29
CA ALA A 543 -13.83 -4.84 3.90
C ALA A 543 -15.30 -4.38 3.75
N ALA A 544 -16.20 -4.87 4.60
CA ALA A 544 -17.60 -4.46 4.57
C ALA A 544 -17.77 -2.98 4.96
N ASP A 545 -17.04 -2.52 5.98
CA ASP A 545 -17.03 -1.11 6.38
C ASP A 545 -16.40 -0.25 5.28
N PHE A 546 -15.30 -0.71 4.66
CA PHE A 546 -14.65 -0.05 3.54
C PHE A 546 -15.59 0.09 2.33
N ASP A 547 -16.29 -0.99 1.95
CA ASP A 547 -17.28 -0.97 0.86
C ASP A 547 -18.44 0.00 1.17
N THR A 548 -18.81 0.15 2.45
CA THR A 548 -19.83 1.12 2.89
C THR A 548 -19.35 2.56 2.67
N ILE A 549 -18.08 2.87 2.98
CA ILE A 549 -17.46 4.18 2.68
C ILE A 549 -17.42 4.41 1.17
N GLU A 550 -16.95 3.45 0.37
CA GLU A 550 -16.92 3.58 -1.09
C GLU A 550 -18.31 3.79 -1.69
N ALA A 551 -19.32 3.06 -1.20
CA ALA A 551 -20.69 3.22 -1.65
C ALA A 551 -21.24 4.62 -1.31
N SER A 552 -20.92 5.14 -0.13
CA SER A 552 -21.30 6.49 0.29
C SER A 552 -20.67 7.57 -0.62
N LEU A 553 -19.37 7.45 -0.93
CA LEU A 553 -18.67 8.36 -1.85
C LEU A 553 -19.25 8.30 -3.27
N ARG A 554 -19.58 7.10 -3.78
CA ARG A 554 -20.24 6.94 -5.08
C ARG A 554 -21.64 7.54 -5.10
N HIS A 555 -22.42 7.36 -4.02
CA HIS A 555 -23.73 7.97 -3.88
C HIS A 555 -23.63 9.51 -3.84
N ALA A 556 -22.58 10.04 -3.25
CA ALA A 556 -22.27 11.46 -3.22
C ALA A 556 -21.76 12.04 -4.56
N GLY A 557 -21.61 11.19 -5.61
CA GLY A 557 -21.31 11.62 -6.97
C GLY A 557 -19.94 11.20 -7.51
N MET A 558 -19.04 10.67 -6.71
CA MET A 558 -17.71 10.27 -7.18
C MET A 558 -17.79 9.08 -8.16
N GLN A 559 -17.16 9.22 -9.33
CA GLN A 559 -17.16 8.18 -10.38
C GLN A 559 -15.83 7.41 -10.48
N ALA A 560 -14.82 7.82 -9.73
CA ALA A 560 -13.50 7.15 -9.73
C ALA A 560 -13.64 5.64 -9.50
N ARG A 561 -12.81 4.87 -10.17
CA ARG A 561 -12.80 3.40 -10.04
C ARG A 561 -12.58 2.95 -8.58
N ASN A 562 -11.69 3.64 -7.87
CA ASN A 562 -11.37 3.42 -6.45
C ASN A 562 -11.43 4.79 -5.74
N PRO A 563 -12.61 5.27 -5.32
CA PRO A 563 -12.76 6.62 -4.78
C PRO A 563 -11.97 6.84 -3.48
N VAL A 564 -11.92 5.87 -2.57
CA VAL A 564 -11.12 5.98 -1.35
C VAL A 564 -9.64 6.10 -1.68
N LEU A 565 -9.09 5.23 -2.55
CA LEU A 565 -7.68 5.29 -2.94
C LEU A 565 -7.34 6.63 -3.61
N LEU A 566 -8.22 7.17 -4.47
CA LEU A 566 -8.01 8.49 -5.07
C LEU A 566 -7.87 9.56 -3.99
N LEU A 567 -8.77 9.58 -3.00
CA LEU A 567 -8.75 10.57 -1.92
C LEU A 567 -7.52 10.42 -1.02
N THR A 568 -7.09 9.18 -0.72
CA THR A 568 -5.89 8.95 0.12
C THR A 568 -4.58 9.32 -0.58
N LEU A 569 -4.56 9.38 -1.92
CA LEU A 569 -3.39 9.78 -2.73
C LEU A 569 -3.34 11.29 -3.03
N LEU A 570 -4.37 12.07 -2.68
CA LEU A 570 -4.32 13.53 -2.85
C LEU A 570 -3.27 14.20 -1.95
N PRO A 571 -3.00 13.72 -0.71
CA PRO A 571 -1.92 14.23 0.10
C PRO A 571 -0.52 13.67 -0.23
N LEU A 572 -0.39 12.70 -1.14
CA LEU A 572 0.88 12.04 -1.46
C LEU A 572 1.86 13.01 -2.17
N SER A 573 2.69 13.66 -1.39
CA SER A 573 3.57 14.78 -1.80
C SER A 573 4.72 14.39 -2.75
N VAL A 574 4.88 13.11 -3.08
CA VAL A 574 5.83 12.56 -4.08
C VAL A 574 5.15 12.08 -5.37
N SER A 575 3.81 12.06 -5.43
CA SER A 575 3.06 11.71 -6.64
C SER A 575 2.81 12.94 -7.52
N PRO A 576 2.99 12.87 -8.86
CA PRO A 576 2.76 14.03 -9.74
C PRO A 576 1.29 14.49 -9.79
N ASP A 577 1.00 15.79 -10.10
CA ASP A 577 1.95 16.91 -10.16
C ASP A 577 1.71 17.88 -9.01
N PHE A 578 0.42 18.09 -8.59
CA PHE A 578 0.03 19.01 -7.51
C PHE A 578 -0.75 18.26 -6.43
N LYS A 579 -0.36 18.46 -5.18
CA LYS A 579 -0.93 17.73 -4.04
C LYS A 579 -1.34 18.68 -2.92
N VAL A 580 -1.97 18.12 -1.89
CA VAL A 580 -2.40 18.87 -0.70
C VAL A 580 -1.51 18.49 0.47
N SER A 581 -0.94 19.47 1.16
CA SER A 581 -0.32 19.26 2.48
C SER A 581 -0.97 20.18 3.53
N ASP A 582 -0.57 20.00 4.77
CA ASP A 582 -0.93 20.89 5.88
C ASP A 582 -0.43 22.33 5.70
N LYS A 583 0.45 22.57 4.72
CA LYS A 583 1.04 23.86 4.41
C LYS A 583 0.45 24.53 3.17
N GLY A 584 -0.36 23.81 2.39
CA GLY A 584 -1.01 24.33 1.20
C GLY A 584 -0.94 23.39 0.00
N ILE A 585 -0.81 23.96 -1.20
CA ILE A 585 -0.70 23.21 -2.45
C ILE A 585 0.77 22.87 -2.71
N VAL A 586 1.08 21.60 -2.83
CA VAL A 586 2.43 21.12 -3.15
C VAL A 586 2.62 21.09 -4.66
N ASP A 587 3.56 21.85 -5.17
CA ASP A 587 4.15 21.69 -6.51
C ASP A 587 5.27 20.64 -6.40
N VAL A 588 4.95 19.37 -6.74
CA VAL A 588 5.83 18.23 -6.55
C VAL A 588 7.12 18.37 -7.38
N GLN A 589 7.00 18.77 -8.64
CA GLN A 589 8.15 18.95 -9.51
C GLN A 589 9.01 20.16 -9.09
N GLY A 590 8.34 21.25 -8.67
CA GLY A 590 9.01 22.45 -8.17
C GLY A 590 9.53 22.35 -6.75
N ARG A 591 9.21 21.25 -6.02
CA ARG A 591 9.60 20.99 -4.61
C ARG A 591 9.30 22.19 -3.70
N ARG A 592 8.09 22.72 -3.80
CA ARG A 592 7.66 23.92 -3.06
C ARG A 592 6.18 23.89 -2.73
N VAL A 593 5.82 24.67 -1.73
CA VAL A 593 4.42 24.91 -1.36
C VAL A 593 3.95 26.22 -1.99
N LEU A 594 2.75 26.17 -2.58
CA LEU A 594 2.06 27.31 -3.15
C LEU A 594 0.89 27.70 -2.24
N THR A 595 0.64 29.01 -2.12
CA THR A 595 -0.54 29.51 -1.43
C THR A 595 -1.81 29.18 -2.23
N PRO A 596 -2.94 28.85 -1.58
CA PRO A 596 -4.20 28.59 -2.27
C PRO A 596 -4.77 29.80 -3.04
N VAL A 597 -4.44 31.02 -2.60
CA VAL A 597 -4.82 32.27 -3.27
C VAL A 597 -3.67 32.69 -4.21
N ALA A 598 -4.02 32.95 -5.46
CA ALA A 598 -3.09 33.52 -6.43
C ALA A 598 -2.88 35.02 -6.16
N ALA A 599 -1.66 35.51 -6.40
CA ALA A 599 -1.31 36.92 -6.19
C ALA A 599 -2.01 37.85 -7.19
#